data_a72b40d2b90413418a81b0b833a318fb
#
_entry.id   a72b40d2b90413418a81b0b833a318fb
#
_cell.length_a   1.000
_cell.length_b   1.000
_cell.length_c   1.000
_cell.angle_alpha   90.00
_cell.angle_beta   90.00
_cell.angle_gamma   90.00
#
_symmetry.space_group_name_H-M   'P 1'
#
loop_
_entity.id
_entity.type
_entity.pdbx_description
1 polymer ?
#
loop_
_entity_poly.entity_id
_entity_poly.type
_entity_poly.pdbx_seq_one_letter_code
_entity_poly.pdbx_strand_id
1 'polypeptide(L)'
;AAVLEDNEANYINMYDKEGNKIYSVKTTLAGDGYPLDISISNDSAKLIASYVYVSGEEIKTNVVFYNFSEVGQNETERVVGGFNHYNDVLVGDVQFLSNNIAVAVGENVISIYKIKEYPSLEKEIQIDNTIDRVFFGTDYIGLVLDNSDSGELYKMVVYNFSGSKVCEAEFGTQVDNIQFDGSSVVMNNSTSFSVFNLKGKNVANMSFDMPASKVLPTGTRGEYILINTKYIQNIKLK
;
A
#
# COMPACT_ATOMS: atom_id res chain seq x y z
N ALA A 1 -3.11 14.14 -3.15
CA ALA A 1 -1.86 14.83 -2.83
C ALA A 1 -0.83 14.60 -3.94
N ALA A 2 0.18 15.44 -4.04
CA ALA A 2 1.29 15.29 -4.96
C ALA A 2 2.60 15.75 -4.30
N VAL A 3 3.69 15.04 -4.55
CA VAL A 3 5.03 15.44 -4.13
C VAL A 3 5.68 16.22 -5.27
N LEU A 4 6.27 17.36 -4.96
CA LEU A 4 7.06 18.17 -5.89
C LEU A 4 8.42 18.43 -5.27
N GLU A 5 9.47 18.29 -6.08
CA GLU A 5 10.84 18.59 -5.72
C GLU A 5 11.22 19.97 -6.25
N ASP A 6 11.86 20.78 -5.42
CA ASP A 6 12.35 22.11 -5.79
C ASP A 6 13.69 22.37 -5.09
N ASN A 7 14.79 22.20 -5.84
CA ASN A 7 16.17 22.41 -5.42
C ASN A 7 16.59 21.71 -4.11
N GLU A 8 16.25 22.28 -2.95
CA GLU A 8 16.64 21.78 -1.63
C GLU A 8 15.42 21.40 -0.75
N ALA A 9 14.22 21.46 -1.32
CA ALA A 9 12.99 21.19 -0.59
C ALA A 9 12.05 20.31 -1.40
N ASN A 10 11.30 19.48 -0.69
CA ASN A 10 10.17 18.72 -1.25
C ASN A 10 8.87 19.32 -0.72
N TYR A 11 7.82 19.25 -1.53
CA TYR A 11 6.51 19.75 -1.16
C TYR A 11 5.48 18.65 -1.33
N ILE A 12 4.71 18.37 -0.27
CA ILE A 12 3.48 17.58 -0.36
C ILE A 12 2.35 18.57 -0.51
N ASN A 13 1.79 18.69 -1.71
CA ASN A 13 0.68 19.58 -1.99
C ASN A 13 -0.65 18.81 -1.97
N MET A 14 -1.61 19.34 -1.27
CA MET A 14 -2.99 18.85 -1.25
C MET A 14 -3.88 19.76 -2.09
N TYR A 15 -4.76 19.14 -2.87
CA TYR A 15 -5.70 19.82 -3.75
C TYR A 15 -7.12 19.34 -3.46
N ASP A 16 -8.10 20.22 -3.61
CA ASP A 16 -9.50 19.83 -3.63
C ASP A 16 -9.88 19.16 -4.97
N LYS A 17 -11.13 18.73 -5.09
CA LYS A 17 -11.64 18.09 -6.32
C LYS A 17 -11.76 19.06 -7.51
N GLU A 18 -11.77 20.37 -7.26
CA GLU A 18 -11.73 21.42 -8.27
C GLU A 18 -10.31 21.77 -8.72
N GLY A 19 -9.26 21.19 -8.08
CA GLY A 19 -7.86 21.42 -8.40
C GLY A 19 -7.24 22.63 -7.70
N ASN A 20 -7.92 23.25 -6.73
CA ASN A 20 -7.36 24.33 -5.95
C ASN A 20 -6.44 23.75 -4.86
N LYS A 21 -5.24 24.33 -4.71
CA LYS A 21 -4.33 23.93 -3.65
C LYS A 21 -4.85 24.41 -2.30
N ILE A 22 -5.15 23.44 -1.40
CA ILE A 22 -5.71 23.72 -0.07
C ILE A 22 -4.65 23.71 1.02
N TYR A 23 -3.55 22.96 0.81
CA TYR A 23 -2.47 22.89 1.77
C TYR A 23 -1.14 22.50 1.11
N SER A 24 -0.03 22.87 1.76
CA SER A 24 1.32 22.50 1.33
C SER A 24 2.18 22.23 2.55
N VAL A 25 2.76 21.04 2.61
CA VAL A 25 3.81 20.68 3.57
C VAL A 25 5.15 20.85 2.87
N LYS A 26 6.02 21.67 3.42
CA LYS A 26 7.40 21.80 2.96
C LYS A 26 8.28 20.93 3.83
N THR A 27 9.10 20.09 3.22
CA THR A 27 10.12 19.28 3.88
C THR A 27 11.47 19.56 3.29
N THR A 28 12.53 19.36 4.06
CA THR A 28 13.91 19.55 3.63
C THR A 28 14.66 18.22 3.68
N LEU A 29 15.51 17.97 2.68
CA LEU A 29 16.31 16.74 2.64
C LEU A 29 17.21 16.58 3.88
N ALA A 30 17.75 17.70 4.39
CA ALA A 30 18.65 17.68 5.54
C ALA A 30 17.93 17.49 6.88
N GLY A 31 16.64 17.85 6.99
CA GLY A 31 15.88 17.80 8.25
C GLY A 31 14.90 16.65 8.31
N ASP A 32 14.12 16.47 7.23
CA ASP A 32 12.97 15.58 7.21
C ASP A 32 13.22 14.32 6.38
N GLY A 33 14.11 14.40 5.39
CA GLY A 33 14.39 13.36 4.42
C GLY A 33 13.60 13.53 3.13
N TYR A 34 13.73 12.55 2.24
CA TYR A 34 13.03 12.47 0.96
C TYR A 34 11.73 11.67 1.11
N PRO A 35 10.57 12.23 0.73
CA PRO A 35 9.30 11.50 0.81
C PRO A 35 9.26 10.37 -0.22
N LEU A 36 9.00 9.14 0.24
CA LEU A 36 8.90 7.94 -0.60
C LEU A 36 7.46 7.67 -1.02
N ASP A 37 6.54 7.69 -0.04
CA ASP A 37 5.14 7.41 -0.28
C ASP A 37 4.24 8.21 0.65
N ILE A 38 3.01 8.46 0.21
CA ILE A 38 2.01 9.21 0.96
C ILE A 38 0.63 8.59 0.80
N SER A 39 -0.16 8.65 1.85
CA SER A 39 -1.57 8.24 1.81
C SER A 39 -2.45 9.22 2.60
N ILE A 40 -3.66 9.45 2.10
CA ILE A 40 -4.67 10.31 2.74
C ILE A 40 -5.80 9.43 3.28
N SER A 41 -6.31 9.77 4.47
CA SER A 41 -7.48 9.11 5.04
C SER A 41 -8.74 9.36 4.19
N ASN A 42 -9.73 8.46 4.26
CA ASN A 42 -10.95 8.55 3.44
C ASN A 42 -11.76 9.83 3.69
N ASP A 43 -11.68 10.39 4.89
CA ASP A 43 -12.29 11.68 5.26
C ASP A 43 -11.45 12.90 4.85
N SER A 44 -10.28 12.66 4.22
CA SER A 44 -9.31 13.68 3.80
C SER A 44 -8.74 14.55 4.94
N ALA A 45 -8.95 14.13 6.19
CA ALA A 45 -8.51 14.90 7.35
C ALA A 45 -7.10 14.58 7.81
N LYS A 46 -6.53 13.46 7.40
CA LYS A 46 -5.22 12.99 7.85
C LYS A 46 -4.37 12.53 6.68
N LEU A 47 -3.04 12.66 6.84
CA LEU A 47 -2.06 12.15 5.89
C LEU A 47 -0.99 11.39 6.66
N ILE A 48 -0.54 10.27 6.10
CA ILE A 48 0.67 9.56 6.49
C ILE A 48 1.69 9.71 5.36
N ALA A 49 2.94 9.87 5.71
CA ALA A 49 4.06 9.91 4.76
C ALA A 49 5.24 9.12 5.30
N SER A 50 5.94 8.39 4.44
CA SER A 50 7.25 7.83 4.72
C SER A 50 8.33 8.70 4.11
N TYR A 51 9.42 8.89 4.86
CA TYR A 51 10.58 9.67 4.44
C TYR A 51 11.84 8.86 4.63
N VAL A 52 12.72 8.86 3.64
CA VAL A 52 14.04 8.27 3.74
C VAL A 52 15.10 9.36 3.94
N TYR A 53 16.04 9.11 4.81
CA TYR A 53 17.22 9.97 4.99
C TYR A 53 18.45 9.12 5.31
N VAL A 54 19.61 9.70 5.09
CA VAL A 54 20.90 9.06 5.40
C VAL A 54 21.47 9.70 6.66
N SER A 55 21.82 8.89 7.63
CA SER A 55 22.46 9.32 8.88
C SER A 55 23.77 8.55 9.08
N GLY A 56 24.88 9.20 8.73
CA GLY A 56 26.17 8.53 8.65
C GLY A 56 26.21 7.60 7.44
N GLU A 57 26.42 6.29 7.67
CA GLU A 57 26.41 5.24 6.65
C GLU A 57 25.09 4.45 6.61
N GLU A 58 24.14 4.78 7.50
CA GLU A 58 22.86 4.08 7.65
C GLU A 58 21.74 4.78 6.89
N ILE A 59 20.88 3.98 6.26
CA ILE A 59 19.59 4.42 5.71
C ILE A 59 18.57 4.34 6.83
N LYS A 60 17.83 5.42 7.03
CA LYS A 60 16.76 5.49 8.03
C LYS A 60 15.45 5.93 7.39
N THR A 61 14.35 5.44 7.92
CA THR A 61 13.02 5.87 7.51
C THR A 61 12.27 6.49 8.68
N ASN A 62 11.61 7.61 8.40
CA ASN A 62 10.63 8.23 9.28
C ASN A 62 9.22 8.02 8.71
N VAL A 63 8.29 7.59 9.53
CA VAL A 63 6.87 7.60 9.21
C VAL A 63 6.20 8.72 9.98
N VAL A 64 5.66 9.71 9.26
CA VAL A 64 5.13 10.95 9.84
C VAL A 64 3.64 11.07 9.57
N PHE A 65 2.90 11.52 10.57
CA PHE A 65 1.45 11.72 10.51
C PHE A 65 1.09 13.19 10.60
N TYR A 66 0.20 13.60 9.73
CA TYR A 66 -0.37 14.94 9.66
C TYR A 66 -1.88 14.88 9.92
N ASN A 67 -2.40 15.90 10.59
CA ASN A 67 -3.84 16.04 10.81
C ASN A 67 -4.26 17.46 10.44
N PHE A 68 -5.21 17.60 9.55
CA PHE A 68 -5.73 18.86 9.00
C PHE A 68 -7.06 19.28 9.65
N SER A 69 -7.60 18.46 10.57
CA SER A 69 -8.73 18.86 11.41
C SER A 69 -8.28 19.82 12.51
N GLU A 70 -9.21 20.56 13.12
CA GLU A 70 -8.90 21.68 14.05
C GLU A 70 -8.32 21.30 15.41
N VAL A 71 -8.03 20.02 15.67
CA VAL A 71 -7.68 19.55 17.02
C VAL A 71 -6.19 19.73 17.30
N GLY A 72 -5.89 20.63 18.24
CA GLY A 72 -4.67 20.65 19.07
C GLY A 72 -3.34 20.93 18.35
N GLN A 73 -3.31 21.71 17.27
CA GLN A 73 -2.19 21.70 16.35
C GLN A 73 -1.47 23.02 16.18
N ASN A 74 -0.16 22.89 15.93
CA ASN A 74 0.61 23.95 15.33
C ASN A 74 0.06 24.22 13.92
N GLU A 75 -0.50 25.40 13.70
CA GLU A 75 -1.14 25.81 12.44
C GLU A 75 -0.19 25.75 11.23
N THR A 76 1.13 25.72 11.45
CA THR A 76 2.13 25.80 10.41
C THR A 76 2.53 24.44 9.84
N GLU A 77 2.62 23.39 10.67
CA GLU A 77 3.20 22.10 10.26
C GLU A 77 2.21 20.96 10.20
N ARG A 78 1.13 21.03 11.00
CA ARG A 78 0.09 19.97 11.06
C ARG A 78 0.59 18.58 11.45
N VAL A 79 1.85 18.43 11.85
CA VAL A 79 2.43 17.18 12.32
C VAL A 79 1.84 16.81 13.67
N VAL A 80 1.29 15.61 13.79
CA VAL A 80 0.73 15.09 15.05
C VAL A 80 1.53 13.96 15.64
N GLY A 81 2.53 13.44 14.92
CA GLY A 81 3.46 12.44 15.44
C GLY A 81 4.31 11.84 14.33
N GLY A 82 5.36 11.17 14.75
CA GLY A 82 6.28 10.48 13.86
C GLY A 82 6.92 9.28 14.54
N PHE A 83 7.36 8.32 13.74
CA PHE A 83 8.04 7.10 14.16
C PHE A 83 9.33 6.95 13.36
N ASN A 84 10.44 6.90 14.05
CA ASN A 84 11.81 6.84 13.48
C ASN A 84 12.58 5.61 13.94
N HIS A 85 11.89 4.57 14.37
CA HIS A 85 12.51 3.33 14.87
C HIS A 85 12.96 2.37 13.75
N TYR A 86 12.70 2.72 12.49
CA TYR A 86 13.09 1.94 11.31
C TYR A 86 14.57 2.18 10.98
N ASN A 87 15.45 1.46 11.69
CA ASN A 87 16.88 1.49 11.44
C ASN A 87 17.23 0.42 10.41
N ASP A 88 17.92 0.79 9.34
CA ASP A 88 18.29 -0.08 8.22
C ASP A 88 17.09 -0.82 7.58
N VAL A 89 15.90 -0.20 7.66
CA VAL A 89 14.67 -0.68 7.03
C VAL A 89 14.08 0.44 6.19
N LEU A 90 13.97 0.19 4.90
CA LEU A 90 13.27 1.10 3.99
C LEU A 90 11.76 0.81 4.08
N VAL A 91 10.97 1.83 4.47
CA VAL A 91 9.50 1.78 4.43
C VAL A 91 9.05 2.41 3.13
N GLY A 92 8.77 1.56 2.14
CA GLY A 92 8.41 1.98 0.78
C GLY A 92 6.93 2.28 0.57
N ASP A 93 6.05 1.69 1.38
CA ASP A 93 4.61 1.80 1.19
C ASP A 93 3.93 2.26 2.48
N VAL A 94 3.04 3.25 2.37
CA VAL A 94 2.15 3.67 3.45
C VAL A 94 0.72 3.79 2.95
N GLN A 95 -0.25 3.35 3.75
CA GLN A 95 -1.65 3.38 3.36
C GLN A 95 -2.58 3.63 4.55
N PHE A 96 -3.53 4.57 4.39
CA PHE A 96 -4.72 4.60 5.25
C PHE A 96 -5.68 3.50 4.81
N LEU A 97 -5.99 2.60 5.72
CA LEU A 97 -6.98 1.52 5.52
C LEU A 97 -8.39 1.98 5.96
N SER A 98 -8.44 2.94 6.87
CA SER A 98 -9.66 3.63 7.30
C SER A 98 -9.30 5.03 7.79
N ASN A 99 -10.27 5.81 8.25
CA ASN A 99 -9.99 7.14 8.83
C ASN A 99 -9.10 7.11 10.07
N ASN A 100 -8.99 5.96 10.74
CA ASN A 100 -8.28 5.83 12.00
C ASN A 100 -7.26 4.70 12.05
N ILE A 101 -7.03 4.00 10.96
CA ILE A 101 -6.03 2.93 10.84
C ILE A 101 -5.18 3.19 9.63
N ALA A 102 -3.88 3.22 9.82
CA ALA A 102 -2.90 3.29 8.77
C ALA A 102 -1.84 2.20 8.93
N VAL A 103 -1.18 1.87 7.85
CA VAL A 103 -0.07 0.91 7.85
C VAL A 103 1.13 1.52 7.15
N ALA A 104 2.30 1.06 7.58
CA ALA A 104 3.56 1.26 6.91
C ALA A 104 4.19 -0.11 6.66
N VAL A 105 4.65 -0.34 5.43
CA VAL A 105 5.26 -1.61 5.02
C VAL A 105 6.70 -1.35 4.61
N GLY A 106 7.62 -1.94 5.37
CA GLY A 106 9.04 -1.94 5.07
C GLY A 106 9.47 -3.26 4.46
N GLU A 107 10.75 -3.39 4.16
CA GLU A 107 11.33 -4.56 3.50
C GLU A 107 11.06 -5.87 4.24
N ASN A 108 10.93 -5.82 5.57
CA ASN A 108 10.76 -6.99 6.44
C ASN A 108 9.78 -6.76 7.59
N VAL A 109 8.98 -5.70 7.54
CA VAL A 109 8.07 -5.34 8.63
C VAL A 109 6.79 -4.70 8.12
N ILE A 110 5.67 -5.03 8.77
CA ILE A 110 4.41 -4.28 8.67
C ILE A 110 4.13 -3.64 10.01
N SER A 111 4.01 -2.32 10.04
CA SER A 111 3.61 -1.55 11.22
C SER A 111 2.17 -1.06 11.06
N ILE A 112 1.33 -1.40 12.02
CA ILE A 112 -0.09 -1.01 12.05
C ILE A 112 -0.26 0.09 13.10
N TYR A 113 -0.79 1.22 12.67
CA TYR A 113 -1.02 2.39 13.50
C TYR A 113 -2.51 2.67 13.68
N LYS A 114 -2.85 3.13 14.86
CA LYS A 114 -4.17 3.69 15.18
C LYS A 114 -4.05 5.18 15.43
N ILE A 115 -4.87 5.94 14.75
CA ILE A 115 -4.85 7.39 14.83
C ILE A 115 -6.19 7.89 15.37
N LYS A 116 -6.16 8.46 16.57
CA LYS A 116 -7.24 9.27 17.12
C LYS A 116 -6.90 10.75 16.91
N GLU A 117 -6.48 11.42 17.95
CA GLU A 117 -5.84 12.75 17.87
C GLU A 117 -4.38 12.61 17.48
N TYR A 118 -3.70 11.65 18.09
CA TYR A 118 -2.29 11.32 17.86
C TYR A 118 -2.15 9.86 17.38
N PRO A 119 -1.13 9.56 16.59
CA PRO A 119 -0.85 8.20 16.15
C PRO A 119 -0.26 7.37 17.29
N SER A 120 -0.62 6.09 17.33
CA SER A 120 -0.02 5.07 18.18
C SER A 120 0.34 3.83 17.36
N LEU A 121 1.50 3.27 17.60
CA LEU A 121 1.88 1.97 17.05
C LEU A 121 1.11 0.89 17.81
N GLU A 122 0.21 0.18 17.12
CA GLU A 122 -0.62 -0.87 17.72
C GLU A 122 0.06 -2.25 17.58
N LYS A 123 0.71 -2.48 16.45
CA LYS A 123 1.35 -3.77 16.18
C LYS A 123 2.44 -3.66 15.13
N GLU A 124 3.47 -4.48 15.30
CA GLU A 124 4.44 -4.80 14.26
C GLU A 124 4.40 -6.29 13.94
N ILE A 125 4.58 -6.62 12.67
CA ILE A 125 4.66 -7.98 12.17
C ILE A 125 5.96 -8.09 11.41
N GLN A 126 6.86 -8.94 11.88
CA GLN A 126 8.10 -9.25 11.18
C GLN A 126 7.82 -10.20 10.03
N ILE A 127 8.44 -9.95 8.90
CA ILE A 127 8.33 -10.74 7.67
C ILE A 127 9.71 -11.31 7.36
N ASP A 128 9.80 -12.62 7.35
CA ASP A 128 11.09 -13.31 7.16
C ASP A 128 11.51 -13.41 5.69
N ASN A 129 10.56 -13.39 4.76
CA ASN A 129 10.80 -13.46 3.33
C ASN A 129 10.88 -12.06 2.72
N THR A 130 11.59 -11.92 1.61
CA THR A 130 11.58 -10.68 0.82
C THR A 130 10.20 -10.37 0.29
N ILE A 131 9.73 -9.16 0.50
CA ILE A 131 8.46 -8.66 -0.03
C ILE A 131 8.69 -8.23 -1.48
N ASP A 132 8.02 -8.91 -2.42
CA ASP A 132 8.03 -8.57 -3.84
C ASP A 132 6.98 -7.51 -4.16
N ARG A 133 5.78 -7.61 -3.55
CA ARG A 133 4.67 -6.67 -3.74
C ARG A 133 3.84 -6.49 -2.49
N VAL A 134 3.27 -5.29 -2.40
CA VAL A 134 2.25 -4.95 -1.41
C VAL A 134 0.96 -4.58 -2.13
N PHE A 135 -0.18 -4.96 -1.60
CA PHE A 135 -1.48 -4.55 -2.09
C PHE A 135 -2.48 -4.39 -0.95
N PHE A 136 -3.35 -3.40 -1.07
CA PHE A 136 -4.24 -3.00 0.01
C PHE A 136 -5.70 -3.19 -0.38
N GLY A 137 -6.51 -3.60 0.59
CA GLY A 137 -7.96 -3.63 0.51
C GLY A 137 -8.59 -2.84 1.64
N THR A 138 -9.92 -2.77 1.67
CA THR A 138 -10.67 -2.06 2.72
C THR A 138 -10.43 -2.66 4.13
N ASP A 139 -10.19 -3.98 4.21
CA ASP A 139 -10.09 -4.70 5.48
C ASP A 139 -8.78 -5.51 5.60
N TYR A 140 -7.93 -5.47 4.58
CA TYR A 140 -6.80 -6.37 4.45
C TYR A 140 -5.54 -5.69 3.91
N ILE A 141 -4.41 -6.24 4.33
CA ILE A 141 -3.07 -5.97 3.80
C ILE A 141 -2.60 -7.27 3.15
N GLY A 142 -2.28 -7.23 1.88
CA GLY A 142 -1.75 -8.37 1.13
C GLY A 142 -0.28 -8.17 0.79
N LEU A 143 0.49 -9.23 0.91
CA LEU A 143 1.87 -9.31 0.48
C LEU A 143 2.03 -10.42 -0.55
N VAL A 144 2.87 -10.20 -1.54
CA VAL A 144 3.52 -11.25 -2.32
C VAL A 144 4.95 -11.34 -1.85
N LEU A 145 5.35 -12.51 -1.41
CA LEU A 145 6.67 -12.81 -0.90
C LEU A 145 7.44 -13.68 -1.88
N ASP A 146 8.74 -13.46 -2.00
CA ASP A 146 9.62 -14.42 -2.65
C ASP A 146 9.62 -15.74 -1.85
N ASN A 147 9.40 -16.84 -2.54
CA ASN A 147 9.30 -18.18 -1.97
C ASN A 147 10.14 -19.20 -2.77
N SER A 148 11.05 -18.72 -3.61
CA SER A 148 11.83 -19.54 -4.56
C SER A 148 12.60 -20.69 -3.91
N ASP A 149 12.94 -20.58 -2.61
CA ASP A 149 13.63 -21.62 -1.86
C ASP A 149 12.71 -22.79 -1.42
N SER A 150 11.38 -22.66 -1.56
CA SER A 150 10.39 -23.58 -0.98
C SER A 150 9.56 -24.37 -2.00
N GLY A 151 9.79 -24.18 -3.29
CA GLY A 151 9.13 -24.94 -4.38
C GLY A 151 8.32 -24.10 -5.35
N GLU A 152 7.30 -23.37 -4.91
CA GLU A 152 6.62 -22.38 -5.74
C GLU A 152 7.32 -21.03 -5.61
N LEU A 153 7.37 -20.27 -6.72
CA LEU A 153 8.18 -19.03 -6.79
C LEU A 153 7.71 -17.95 -5.81
N TYR A 154 6.41 -17.90 -5.56
CA TYR A 154 5.79 -16.83 -4.77
C TYR A 154 4.84 -17.38 -3.72
N LYS A 155 4.72 -16.64 -2.64
CA LYS A 155 3.75 -16.85 -1.58
C LYS A 155 2.93 -15.58 -1.36
N MET A 156 1.63 -15.66 -1.47
CA MET A 156 0.71 -14.62 -1.04
C MET A 156 0.38 -14.80 0.44
N VAL A 157 0.50 -13.74 1.22
CA VAL A 157 0.04 -13.70 2.61
C VAL A 157 -0.86 -12.50 2.81
N VAL A 158 -1.99 -12.70 3.49
CA VAL A 158 -2.95 -11.64 3.77
C VAL A 158 -3.14 -11.49 5.27
N TYR A 159 -3.06 -10.27 5.75
CA TYR A 159 -3.30 -9.89 7.14
C TYR A 159 -4.56 -9.01 7.23
N ASN A 160 -5.29 -9.12 8.34
CA ASN A 160 -6.34 -8.17 8.69
C ASN A 160 -5.76 -6.99 9.49
N PHE A 161 -6.59 -6.00 9.82
CA PHE A 161 -6.18 -4.81 10.58
C PHE A 161 -5.73 -5.07 12.01
N SER A 162 -6.05 -6.23 12.59
CA SER A 162 -5.50 -6.64 13.89
C SER A 162 -4.11 -7.27 13.76
N GLY A 163 -3.58 -7.36 12.53
CA GLY A 163 -2.31 -8.02 12.23
C GLY A 163 -2.36 -9.53 12.36
N SER A 164 -3.54 -10.13 12.23
CA SER A 164 -3.68 -11.58 12.18
C SER A 164 -3.61 -12.06 10.74
N LYS A 165 -2.80 -13.08 10.48
CA LYS A 165 -2.75 -13.74 9.18
C LYS A 165 -4.09 -14.46 8.91
N VAL A 166 -4.74 -14.13 7.81
CA VAL A 166 -6.06 -14.67 7.42
C VAL A 166 -6.01 -15.56 6.20
N CYS A 167 -4.96 -15.40 5.37
CA CYS A 167 -4.80 -16.18 4.15
C CYS A 167 -3.32 -16.42 3.87
N GLU A 168 -3.03 -17.60 3.31
CA GLU A 168 -1.72 -17.92 2.73
C GLU A 168 -1.97 -18.81 1.52
N ALA A 169 -1.28 -18.54 0.40
CA ALA A 169 -1.34 -19.35 -0.81
C ALA A 169 -0.03 -19.25 -1.58
N GLU A 170 0.43 -20.37 -2.12
CA GLU A 170 1.62 -20.42 -2.96
C GLU A 170 1.22 -20.46 -4.44
N PHE A 171 2.06 -19.91 -5.30
CA PHE A 171 1.86 -19.90 -6.75
C PHE A 171 3.17 -19.71 -7.51
N GLY A 172 3.27 -20.34 -8.69
CA GLY A 172 4.51 -20.39 -9.48
C GLY A 172 4.59 -19.37 -10.62
N THR A 173 3.62 -18.46 -10.74
CA THR A 173 3.54 -17.56 -11.90
C THR A 173 3.82 -16.12 -11.48
N GLN A 174 4.70 -15.43 -12.20
CA GLN A 174 4.91 -14.00 -12.01
C GLN A 174 3.60 -13.24 -12.20
N VAL A 175 3.36 -12.24 -11.37
CA VAL A 175 2.14 -11.44 -11.34
C VAL A 175 2.47 -10.00 -11.73
N ASP A 176 1.77 -9.46 -12.73
CA ASP A 176 1.91 -8.06 -13.13
C ASP A 176 0.99 -7.15 -12.32
N ASN A 177 -0.23 -7.63 -12.00
CA ASN A 177 -1.20 -6.91 -11.18
C ASN A 177 -1.83 -7.85 -10.16
N ILE A 178 -2.03 -7.34 -8.95
CA ILE A 178 -2.70 -8.02 -7.87
C ILE A 178 -3.57 -7.02 -7.09
N GLN A 179 -4.78 -7.42 -6.71
CA GLN A 179 -5.71 -6.57 -5.98
C GLN A 179 -6.78 -7.38 -5.26
N PHE A 180 -7.40 -6.79 -4.25
CA PHE A 180 -8.56 -7.37 -3.62
C PHE A 180 -9.85 -7.16 -4.44
N ASP A 181 -10.74 -8.14 -4.38
CA ASP A 181 -12.12 -8.10 -4.83
C ASP A 181 -13.00 -8.64 -3.69
N GLY A 182 -13.38 -7.75 -2.78
CA GLY A 182 -14.06 -8.12 -1.54
C GLY A 182 -13.27 -9.13 -0.73
N SER A 183 -13.77 -10.37 -0.63
CA SER A 183 -13.14 -11.49 0.07
C SER A 183 -12.32 -12.41 -0.84
N SER A 184 -11.89 -11.92 -1.98
CA SER A 184 -11.04 -12.62 -2.94
C SER A 184 -9.84 -11.76 -3.31
N VAL A 185 -8.80 -12.40 -3.82
CA VAL A 185 -7.64 -11.75 -4.44
C VAL A 185 -7.64 -12.12 -5.90
N VAL A 186 -7.59 -11.12 -6.75
CA VAL A 186 -7.48 -11.24 -8.21
C VAL A 186 -6.07 -10.88 -8.61
N MET A 187 -5.43 -11.76 -9.35
CA MET A 187 -4.10 -11.51 -9.88
C MET A 187 -4.04 -11.85 -11.36
N ASN A 188 -3.28 -11.08 -12.12
CA ASN A 188 -3.04 -11.38 -13.52
C ASN A 188 -1.62 -11.05 -13.95
N ASN A 189 -1.18 -11.75 -14.97
CA ASN A 189 -0.09 -11.36 -15.85
C ASN A 189 -0.63 -11.15 -17.27
N SER A 190 0.27 -11.01 -18.25
CA SER A 190 -0.11 -10.78 -19.64
C SER A 190 -0.85 -11.95 -20.30
N THR A 191 -0.72 -13.17 -19.79
CA THR A 191 -1.24 -14.41 -20.42
C THR A 191 -2.35 -15.10 -19.66
N SER A 192 -2.55 -14.75 -18.38
CA SER A 192 -3.52 -15.43 -17.53
C SER A 192 -3.99 -14.56 -16.36
N PHE A 193 -5.12 -14.95 -15.79
CA PHE A 193 -5.54 -14.43 -14.50
C PHE A 193 -6.01 -15.55 -13.57
N SER A 194 -5.89 -15.30 -12.28
CA SER A 194 -6.27 -16.23 -11.21
C SER A 194 -7.06 -15.50 -10.14
N VAL A 195 -7.96 -16.21 -9.52
CA VAL A 195 -8.72 -15.71 -8.35
C VAL A 195 -8.52 -16.66 -7.18
N PHE A 196 -8.07 -16.10 -6.06
CA PHE A 196 -7.96 -16.82 -4.79
C PHE A 196 -8.98 -16.30 -3.80
N ASN A 197 -9.62 -17.19 -3.05
CA ASN A 197 -10.40 -16.77 -1.89
C ASN A 197 -9.50 -16.57 -0.67
N LEU A 198 -10.01 -15.92 0.39
CA LEU A 198 -9.24 -15.69 1.62
C LEU A 198 -9.04 -16.95 2.49
N LYS A 199 -9.35 -18.14 1.96
CA LYS A 199 -8.93 -19.44 2.53
C LYS A 199 -7.69 -20.00 1.84
N GLY A 200 -7.06 -19.21 0.95
CA GLY A 200 -5.89 -19.61 0.17
C GLY A 200 -6.20 -20.54 -1.01
N LYS A 201 -7.48 -20.80 -1.31
CA LYS A 201 -7.86 -21.68 -2.42
C LYS A 201 -7.97 -20.89 -3.72
N ASN A 202 -7.27 -21.34 -4.76
CA ASN A 202 -7.52 -20.89 -6.12
C ASN A 202 -8.91 -21.36 -6.56
N VAL A 203 -9.77 -20.42 -6.91
CA VAL A 203 -11.19 -20.68 -7.25
C VAL A 203 -11.47 -20.48 -8.74
N ALA A 204 -10.58 -19.81 -9.46
CA ALA A 204 -10.66 -19.64 -10.91
C ALA A 204 -9.29 -19.36 -11.51
N ASN A 205 -9.06 -19.96 -12.69
CA ASN A 205 -7.93 -19.66 -13.57
C ASN A 205 -8.46 -19.50 -14.99
N MET A 206 -7.93 -18.53 -15.71
CA MET A 206 -8.23 -18.33 -17.13
C MET A 206 -6.94 -17.91 -17.85
N SER A 207 -6.70 -18.50 -19.01
CA SER A 207 -5.66 -18.06 -19.94
C SER A 207 -6.26 -17.15 -21.00
N PHE A 208 -5.46 -16.22 -21.51
CA PHE A 208 -5.87 -15.25 -22.52
C PHE A 208 -5.29 -15.65 -23.89
N ASP A 209 -6.12 -15.56 -24.92
CA ASP A 209 -5.68 -15.75 -26.31
C ASP A 209 -4.82 -14.57 -26.82
N MET A 210 -4.92 -13.41 -26.18
CA MET A 210 -4.16 -12.21 -26.46
C MET A 210 -3.65 -11.58 -25.16
N PRO A 211 -2.44 -11.00 -25.17
CA PRO A 211 -1.88 -10.38 -23.97
C PRO A 211 -2.83 -9.37 -23.34
N ALA A 212 -3.07 -9.54 -22.04
CA ALA A 212 -3.85 -8.62 -21.21
C ALA A 212 -2.93 -7.66 -20.47
N SER A 213 -3.33 -6.40 -20.39
CA SER A 213 -2.63 -5.41 -19.57
C SER A 213 -3.13 -5.42 -18.12
N LYS A 214 -4.45 -5.60 -17.94
CA LYS A 214 -5.06 -5.57 -16.59
C LYS A 214 -6.39 -6.31 -16.55
N VAL A 215 -6.68 -6.92 -15.41
CA VAL A 215 -8.01 -7.44 -15.07
C VAL A 215 -8.53 -6.66 -13.87
N LEU A 216 -9.72 -6.08 -13.99
CA LEU A 216 -10.35 -5.28 -12.95
C LEU A 216 -11.64 -5.93 -12.47
N PRO A 217 -11.89 -6.04 -11.16
CA PRO A 217 -13.20 -6.42 -10.64
C PRO A 217 -14.25 -5.35 -10.97
N THR A 218 -15.47 -5.78 -11.26
CA THR A 218 -16.61 -4.89 -11.52
C THR A 218 -17.37 -4.51 -10.24
N GLY A 219 -17.03 -5.12 -9.11
CA GLY A 219 -17.80 -5.07 -7.87
C GLY A 219 -18.93 -6.11 -7.83
N THR A 220 -19.22 -6.81 -8.93
CA THR A 220 -20.13 -7.95 -8.99
C THR A 220 -19.31 -9.24 -8.92
N ARG A 221 -19.64 -10.11 -7.98
CA ARG A 221 -18.91 -11.35 -7.77
C ARG A 221 -18.79 -12.18 -9.04
N GLY A 222 -17.56 -12.52 -9.40
CA GLY A 222 -17.25 -13.34 -10.58
C GLY A 222 -17.33 -12.60 -11.91
N GLU A 223 -17.51 -11.28 -11.91
CA GLU A 223 -17.50 -10.45 -13.12
C GLU A 223 -16.30 -9.52 -13.13
N TYR A 224 -15.56 -9.51 -14.24
CA TYR A 224 -14.32 -8.78 -14.39
C TYR A 224 -14.28 -8.05 -15.73
N ILE A 225 -13.49 -7.00 -15.79
CA ILE A 225 -13.15 -6.27 -17.01
C ILE A 225 -11.73 -6.62 -17.38
N LEU A 226 -11.54 -7.24 -18.54
CA LEU A 226 -10.24 -7.45 -19.17
C LEU A 226 -9.90 -6.26 -20.03
N ILE A 227 -8.72 -5.71 -19.83
CA ILE A 227 -8.18 -4.60 -20.62
C ILE A 227 -6.94 -5.09 -21.35
N ASN A 228 -6.89 -4.88 -22.64
CA ASN A 228 -5.67 -5.05 -23.45
C ASN A 228 -5.48 -3.85 -24.40
N THR A 229 -4.46 -3.90 -25.24
CA THR A 229 -4.12 -2.79 -26.14
C THR A 229 -5.14 -2.53 -27.25
N LYS A 230 -6.10 -3.46 -27.50
CA LYS A 230 -7.05 -3.39 -28.62
C LYS A 230 -8.50 -3.27 -28.18
N TYR A 231 -8.87 -3.85 -27.04
CA TYR A 231 -10.27 -3.88 -26.58
C TYR A 231 -10.39 -3.94 -25.05
N ILE A 232 -11.58 -3.65 -24.60
CA ILE A 232 -12.04 -3.87 -23.23
C ILE A 232 -13.17 -4.90 -23.32
N GLN A 233 -13.09 -5.96 -22.52
CA GLN A 233 -14.04 -7.07 -22.53
C GLN A 233 -14.53 -7.40 -21.12
N ASN A 234 -15.83 -7.68 -21.00
CA ASN A 234 -16.37 -8.26 -19.77
C ASN A 234 -16.14 -9.76 -19.75
N ILE A 235 -15.65 -10.26 -18.62
CA ILE A 235 -15.46 -11.70 -18.33
C ILE A 235 -16.41 -12.07 -17.19
N LYS A 236 -17.08 -13.20 -17.34
CA LYS A 236 -17.89 -13.80 -16.28
C LYS A 236 -17.39 -15.20 -16.00
N LEU A 237 -16.97 -15.42 -14.77
CA LEU A 237 -16.65 -16.75 -14.28
C LEU A 237 -17.95 -17.56 -14.13
N LYS A 238 -17.91 -18.80 -14.59
CA LYS A 238 -19.06 -19.74 -14.48
C LYS A 238 -19.03 -20.48 -13.16
#